data_bb1776fe7138596c5706059328b3607b
#
_entry.id   bb1776fe7138596c5706059328b3607b
#
_cell.length_a   1.000
_cell.length_b   1.000
_cell.length_c   1.000
_cell.angle_alpha   90.00
_cell.angle_beta   90.00
_cell.angle_gamma   90.00
#
_symmetry.space_group_name_H-M   'P 1'
#
loop_
_entity.id
_entity.type
_entity.pdbx_description
1 polymer ?
#
loop_
_entity_poly.entity_id
_entity_poly.type
_entity_poly.pdbx_seq_one_letter_code
_entity_poly.pdbx_strand_id
1 'polypeptide(L)'
;ANVEEWGMPIADLPANSVDFAITALNLHDFHNSNPAAAQGLLHQVAGALKSGGILGVIDHEGTSGADNATLHRIAFDEAVKALLQAGFVLVGASDILDNAADDHSVGPFDPSLGRNTDRIVLKLMKL
;
A
#
# COMPACT_ATOMS: atom_id res chain seq x y z
N ALA A 1 13.09 -22.92 -1.20
CA ALA A 1 12.00 -22.53 -2.10
C ALA A 1 12.55 -21.71 -3.26
N ASN A 2 12.11 -22.00 -4.45
CA ASN A 2 12.46 -21.21 -5.62
C ASN A 2 11.51 -20.03 -5.75
N VAL A 3 12.05 -18.86 -5.99
CA VAL A 3 11.27 -17.68 -6.33
C VAL A 3 11.46 -17.40 -7.81
N GLU A 4 10.36 -17.33 -8.53
CA GLU A 4 10.36 -16.93 -9.93
C GLU A 4 9.80 -15.51 -10.04
N GLU A 5 10.50 -14.66 -10.78
CA GLU A 5 10.04 -13.32 -11.09
C GLU A 5 9.35 -13.30 -12.45
N TRP A 6 8.12 -12.81 -12.45
CA TRP A 6 7.31 -12.66 -13.64
C TRP A 6 6.90 -11.20 -13.81
N GLY A 7 7.31 -10.58 -14.88
CA GLY A 7 6.85 -9.25 -15.25
C GLY A 7 5.61 -9.35 -16.12
N MET A 8 4.42 -9.27 -15.52
CA MET A 8 3.17 -9.23 -16.28
C MET A 8 2.19 -8.23 -15.64
N PRO A 9 1.28 -7.64 -16.43
CA PRO A 9 0.19 -6.84 -15.89
C PRO A 9 -0.70 -7.67 -14.96
N ILE A 10 -1.12 -7.07 -13.84
CA ILE A 10 -2.02 -7.75 -12.87
C ILE A 10 -3.31 -8.19 -13.56
N ALA A 11 -3.80 -7.39 -14.51
CA ALA A 11 -5.02 -7.71 -15.26
C ALA A 11 -4.93 -9.01 -16.07
N ASP A 12 -3.72 -9.49 -16.37
CA ASP A 12 -3.50 -10.73 -17.11
C ASP A 12 -3.46 -11.98 -16.21
N LEU A 13 -3.47 -11.78 -14.88
CA LEU A 13 -3.55 -12.90 -13.94
C LEU A 13 -4.95 -13.51 -13.96
N PRO A 14 -5.05 -14.85 -13.91
CA PRO A 14 -6.37 -15.49 -13.77
C PRO A 14 -7.08 -15.02 -12.50
N ALA A 15 -8.39 -14.87 -12.56
CA ALA A 15 -9.20 -14.53 -11.41
C ALA A 15 -9.07 -15.62 -10.32
N ASN A 16 -9.04 -15.21 -9.06
CA ASN A 16 -9.00 -16.12 -7.90
C ASN A 16 -7.84 -17.13 -7.95
N SER A 17 -6.66 -16.70 -8.39
CA SER A 17 -5.50 -17.58 -8.57
C SER A 17 -4.37 -17.32 -7.57
N VAL A 18 -4.39 -16.18 -6.86
CA VAL A 18 -3.29 -15.73 -6.01
C VAL A 18 -3.69 -15.83 -4.54
N ASP A 19 -2.81 -16.36 -3.70
CA ASP A 19 -3.04 -16.49 -2.26
C ASP A 19 -2.62 -15.25 -1.48
N PHE A 20 -1.56 -14.57 -1.94
CA PHE A 20 -0.97 -13.42 -1.27
C PHE A 20 -0.47 -12.40 -2.28
N ALA A 21 -0.70 -11.14 -1.99
CA ALA A 21 -0.15 -10.01 -2.73
C ALA A 21 0.47 -9.01 -1.75
N ILE A 22 1.48 -8.29 -2.19
CA ILE A 22 2.10 -7.23 -1.43
C ILE A 22 2.33 -6.01 -2.32
N THR A 23 2.07 -4.82 -1.78
CA THR A 23 2.52 -3.55 -2.34
C THR A 23 3.40 -2.84 -1.33
N ALA A 24 4.56 -2.40 -1.77
CA ALA A 24 5.52 -1.73 -0.91
C ALA A 24 6.00 -0.43 -1.56
N LEU A 25 5.74 0.68 -0.88
CA LEU A 25 6.17 2.03 -1.24
C LEU A 25 5.65 2.51 -2.61
N ASN A 26 4.46 2.07 -2.99
CA ASN A 26 3.85 2.41 -4.28
C ASN A 26 2.41 2.93 -4.19
N LEU A 27 1.65 2.54 -3.17
CA LEU A 27 0.23 2.91 -3.10
C LEU A 27 0.05 4.44 -3.08
N HIS A 28 0.91 5.15 -2.37
CA HIS A 28 0.86 6.62 -2.31
C HIS A 28 0.98 7.26 -3.69
N ASP A 29 1.80 6.72 -4.58
CA ASP A 29 1.98 7.27 -5.93
C ASP A 29 0.69 7.20 -6.73
N PHE A 30 0.02 6.07 -6.73
CA PHE A 30 -1.27 5.92 -7.41
C PHE A 30 -2.36 6.76 -6.76
N HIS A 31 -2.47 6.71 -5.44
CA HIS A 31 -3.50 7.43 -4.69
C HIS A 31 -3.38 8.93 -4.85
N ASN A 32 -2.17 9.48 -4.75
CA ASN A 32 -1.92 10.90 -4.85
C ASN A 32 -2.05 11.44 -6.28
N SER A 33 -1.67 10.64 -7.27
CA SER A 33 -1.79 11.03 -8.68
C SER A 33 -3.25 11.02 -9.15
N ASN A 34 -3.96 9.96 -8.85
CA ASN A 34 -5.35 9.76 -9.24
C ASN A 34 -6.01 8.69 -8.36
N PRO A 35 -6.83 9.07 -7.39
CA PRO A 35 -7.51 8.10 -6.52
C PRO A 35 -8.33 7.05 -7.26
N ALA A 36 -8.91 7.38 -8.41
CA ALA A 36 -9.65 6.43 -9.24
C ALA A 36 -8.71 5.38 -9.86
N ALA A 37 -7.49 5.76 -10.24
CA ALA A 37 -6.50 4.80 -10.73
C ALA A 37 -6.04 3.86 -9.61
N ALA A 38 -5.86 4.37 -8.40
CA ALA A 38 -5.56 3.54 -7.24
C ALA A 38 -6.69 2.52 -6.98
N GLN A 39 -7.95 2.95 -7.04
CA GLN A 39 -9.09 2.03 -6.92
C GLN A 39 -9.09 0.98 -8.02
N GLY A 40 -8.82 1.36 -9.26
CA GLY A 40 -8.69 0.42 -10.38
C GLY A 40 -7.62 -0.65 -10.14
N LEU A 41 -6.45 -0.24 -9.68
CA LEU A 41 -5.36 -1.16 -9.32
C LEU A 41 -5.79 -2.12 -8.19
N LEU A 42 -6.37 -1.59 -7.12
CA LEU A 42 -6.81 -2.40 -5.98
C LEU A 42 -7.91 -3.39 -6.36
N HIS A 43 -8.82 -3.01 -7.27
CA HIS A 43 -9.81 -3.94 -7.81
C HIS A 43 -9.19 -5.05 -8.64
N GLN A 44 -8.14 -4.78 -9.42
CA GLN A 44 -7.40 -5.80 -10.15
C GLN A 44 -6.71 -6.77 -9.18
N VAL A 45 -6.08 -6.26 -8.12
CA VAL A 45 -5.47 -7.09 -7.08
C VAL A 45 -6.52 -7.98 -6.41
N ALA A 46 -7.66 -7.40 -6.02
CA ALA A 46 -8.76 -8.15 -5.44
C ALA A 46 -9.29 -9.24 -6.38
N GLY A 47 -9.38 -8.94 -7.69
CA GLY A 47 -9.79 -9.91 -8.69
C GLY A 47 -8.85 -11.11 -8.81
N ALA A 48 -7.55 -10.88 -8.72
CA ALA A 48 -6.54 -11.94 -8.79
C ALA A 48 -6.47 -12.78 -7.51
N LEU A 49 -6.70 -12.18 -6.34
CA LEU A 49 -6.68 -12.88 -5.07
C LEU A 49 -7.85 -13.86 -4.94
N LYS A 50 -7.59 -15.00 -4.33
CA LYS A 50 -8.64 -15.94 -3.87
C LYS A 50 -9.42 -15.30 -2.72
N SER A 51 -10.65 -15.75 -2.51
CA SER A 51 -11.40 -15.46 -1.28
C SER A 51 -10.58 -15.87 -0.05
N GLY A 52 -10.45 -15.00 0.93
CA GLY A 52 -9.56 -15.19 2.08
C GLY A 52 -8.09 -14.88 1.79
N GLY A 53 -7.75 -14.53 0.56
CA GLY A 53 -6.40 -14.13 0.18
C GLY A 53 -6.00 -12.80 0.84
N ILE A 54 -4.70 -12.65 1.07
CA ILE A 54 -4.16 -11.55 1.86
C ILE A 54 -3.45 -10.54 0.96
N LEU A 55 -3.68 -9.25 1.22
CA LEU A 55 -2.90 -8.15 0.68
C LEU A 55 -2.11 -7.49 1.81
N GLY A 56 -0.80 -7.54 1.72
CA GLY A 56 0.09 -6.75 2.56
C GLY A 56 0.34 -5.37 1.94
N VAL A 57 0.25 -4.32 2.74
CA VAL A 57 0.52 -2.94 2.31
C VAL A 57 1.57 -2.34 3.21
N ILE A 58 2.66 -1.86 2.61
CA ILE A 58 3.70 -1.07 3.26
C ILE A 58 3.82 0.23 2.48
N ASP A 59 3.80 1.36 3.18
CA ASP A 59 4.00 2.66 2.51
C ASP A 59 4.55 3.71 3.47
N HIS A 60 5.08 4.79 2.91
CA HIS A 60 5.56 5.95 3.66
C HIS A 60 4.37 6.64 4.34
N GLU A 61 4.37 6.66 5.65
CA GLU A 61 3.30 7.28 6.42
C GLU A 61 3.37 8.79 6.36
N GLY A 62 2.23 9.40 6.08
CA GLY A 62 2.03 10.84 6.12
C GLY A 62 1.11 11.26 7.25
N THR A 63 1.04 12.57 7.47
CA THR A 63 0.12 13.16 8.44
C THR A 63 -1.21 13.50 7.75
N SER A 64 -2.31 13.17 8.39
CA SER A 64 -3.66 13.54 7.90
C SER A 64 -3.76 15.04 7.66
N GLY A 65 -4.24 15.40 6.47
CA GLY A 65 -4.44 16.80 6.07
C GLY A 65 -3.18 17.53 5.57
N ALA A 66 -2.01 16.88 5.60
CA ALA A 66 -0.79 17.43 5.02
C ALA A 66 -0.79 17.30 3.48
N ASP A 67 0.13 18.00 2.82
CA ASP A 67 0.35 17.83 1.37
C ASP A 67 1.15 16.56 1.08
N ASN A 68 0.49 15.43 1.28
CA ASN A 68 1.11 14.12 1.13
C ASN A 68 1.49 13.81 -0.33
N ALA A 69 0.86 14.45 -1.29
CA ALA A 69 1.23 14.30 -2.70
C ALA A 69 2.65 14.81 -2.96
N THR A 70 2.95 16.03 -2.52
CA THR A 70 4.29 16.61 -2.62
C THR A 70 5.32 15.86 -1.77
N LEU A 71 4.88 15.34 -0.62
CA LEU A 71 5.76 14.62 0.31
C LEU A 71 5.94 13.14 -0.05
N HIS A 72 5.29 12.63 -1.09
CA HIS A 72 5.35 11.21 -1.47
C HIS A 72 5.00 10.28 -0.30
N ARG A 73 3.91 10.58 0.39
CA ARG A 73 3.42 9.84 1.55
C ARG A 73 1.92 9.57 1.42
N ILE A 74 1.41 8.71 2.27
CA ILE A 74 -0.03 8.49 2.44
C ILE A 74 -0.35 8.44 3.93
N ALA A 75 -1.38 9.17 4.35
CA ALA A 75 -1.83 9.11 5.73
C ALA A 75 -2.48 7.75 6.03
N PHE A 76 -2.33 7.28 7.26
CA PHE A 76 -2.87 5.98 7.70
C PHE A 76 -4.37 5.87 7.43
N ASP A 77 -5.14 6.89 7.81
CA ASP A 77 -6.59 6.93 7.62
C ASP A 77 -6.99 6.91 6.15
N GLU A 78 -6.25 7.62 5.29
CA GLU A 78 -6.50 7.62 3.84
C GLU A 78 -6.18 6.26 3.21
N ALA A 79 -5.08 5.63 3.62
CA ALA A 79 -4.73 4.29 3.13
C ALA A 79 -5.81 3.27 3.51
N VAL A 80 -6.24 3.25 4.77
CA VAL A 80 -7.30 2.36 5.23
C VAL A 80 -8.60 2.61 4.48
N LYS A 81 -9.00 3.87 4.34
CA LYS A 81 -10.22 4.24 3.61
C LYS A 81 -10.20 3.75 2.17
N ALA A 82 -9.09 3.95 1.46
CA ALA A 82 -8.94 3.51 0.07
C ALA A 82 -9.05 1.98 -0.05
N LEU A 83 -8.44 1.24 0.86
CA LEU A 83 -8.46 -0.22 0.87
C LEU A 83 -9.85 -0.77 1.20
N LEU A 84 -10.54 -0.20 2.18
CA LEU A 84 -11.92 -0.57 2.51
C LEU A 84 -12.87 -0.25 1.35
N GLN A 85 -12.68 0.89 0.70
CA GLN A 85 -13.47 1.27 -0.47
C GLN A 85 -13.30 0.31 -1.65
N ALA A 86 -12.13 -0.30 -1.79
CA ALA A 86 -11.85 -1.32 -2.80
C ALA A 86 -12.44 -2.70 -2.45
N GLY A 87 -13.05 -2.86 -1.28
CA GLY A 87 -13.73 -4.09 -0.85
C GLY A 87 -12.90 -5.01 0.05
N PHE A 88 -11.70 -4.60 0.44
CA PHE A 88 -10.91 -5.35 1.42
C PHE A 88 -11.42 -5.14 2.84
N VAL A 89 -11.15 -6.10 3.72
CA VAL A 89 -11.31 -5.91 5.17
C VAL A 89 -9.96 -5.79 5.82
N LEU A 90 -9.84 -4.89 6.80
CA LEU A 90 -8.62 -4.72 7.58
C LEU A 90 -8.54 -5.82 8.64
N VAL A 91 -7.51 -6.64 8.56
CA VAL A 91 -7.26 -7.76 9.49
C VAL A 91 -6.29 -7.36 10.59
N GLY A 92 -5.34 -6.48 10.29
CA GLY A 92 -4.38 -6.02 11.27
C GLY A 92 -3.45 -4.93 10.73
N ALA A 93 -2.71 -4.35 11.66
CA ALA A 93 -1.64 -3.39 11.39
C ALA A 93 -0.45 -3.69 12.29
N SER A 94 0.74 -3.25 11.90
CA SER A 94 1.97 -3.43 12.69
C SER A 94 2.73 -2.12 12.78
N ASP A 95 3.37 -1.88 13.91
CA ASP A 95 4.25 -0.76 14.20
C ASP A 95 5.75 -1.10 13.99
N ILE A 96 6.03 -2.28 13.45
CA ILE A 96 7.41 -2.78 13.31
C ILE A 96 8.30 -1.89 12.45
N LEU A 97 7.71 -1.10 11.56
CA LEU A 97 8.43 -0.16 10.69
C LEU A 97 8.21 1.30 11.08
N ASP A 98 7.69 1.56 12.27
CA ASP A 98 7.56 2.92 12.79
C ASP A 98 8.93 3.54 13.04
N ASN A 99 9.05 4.82 12.70
CA ASN A 99 10.21 5.64 13.00
C ASN A 99 9.78 6.97 13.60
N ALA A 100 9.81 7.08 14.92
CA ALA A 100 9.41 8.28 15.63
C ALA A 100 10.30 9.50 15.35
N ALA A 101 11.49 9.32 14.79
CA ALA A 101 12.37 10.41 14.38
C ALA A 101 11.96 11.06 13.06
N ASP A 102 11.09 10.42 12.29
CA ASP A 102 10.51 10.97 11.06
C ASP A 102 9.20 11.69 11.40
N ASP A 103 9.20 13.01 11.34
CA ASP A 103 8.04 13.84 11.65
C ASP A 103 7.10 14.07 10.46
N HIS A 104 7.33 13.38 9.34
CA HIS A 104 6.58 13.46 8.09
C HIS A 104 6.69 14.81 7.36
N SER A 105 7.66 15.65 7.72
CA SER A 105 7.79 17.00 7.15
C SER A 105 8.58 17.08 5.84
N VAL A 106 9.30 16.01 5.50
CA VAL A 106 10.14 15.92 4.29
C VAL A 106 9.83 14.65 3.50
N GLY A 107 10.21 14.63 2.23
CA GLY A 107 10.02 13.47 1.37
C GLY A 107 10.96 12.30 1.72
N PRO A 108 10.68 11.09 1.21
CA PRO A 108 11.42 9.87 1.55
C PRO A 108 12.89 9.89 1.13
N PHE A 109 13.23 10.72 0.16
CA PHE A 109 14.60 10.83 -0.35
C PHE A 109 15.43 11.90 0.34
N ASP A 110 14.87 12.60 1.33
CA ASP A 110 15.64 13.59 2.10
C ASP A 110 16.80 12.88 2.83
N PRO A 111 18.04 13.41 2.70
CA PRO A 111 19.21 12.79 3.31
C PRO A 111 19.12 12.64 4.83
N SER A 112 18.36 13.51 5.50
CA SER A 112 18.17 13.45 6.96
C SER A 112 17.51 12.15 7.44
N LEU A 113 16.74 11.48 6.58
CA LEU A 113 16.05 10.23 6.91
C LEU A 113 16.89 8.98 6.65
N GLY A 114 17.96 9.06 5.85
CA GLY A 114 18.76 7.90 5.50
C GLY A 114 17.94 6.76 4.90
N ARG A 115 16.88 7.08 4.18
CA ARG A 115 15.88 6.15 3.61
C ARG A 115 15.07 5.38 4.66
N ASN A 116 15.10 5.80 5.91
CA ASN A 116 14.35 5.20 7.00
C ASN A 116 13.14 6.05 7.36
N THR A 117 12.15 6.08 6.48
CA THR A 117 10.89 6.75 6.75
C THR A 117 10.05 5.98 7.78
N ASP A 118 9.18 6.70 8.47
CA ASP A 118 8.06 6.08 9.17
C ASP A 118 7.11 5.41 8.17
N ARG A 119 6.70 4.18 8.43
CA ARG A 119 5.94 3.37 7.47
C ARG A 119 4.75 2.70 8.11
N ILE A 120 3.62 2.78 7.42
CA ILE A 120 2.46 1.95 7.72
C ILE A 120 2.70 0.51 7.25
N VAL A 121 2.21 -0.45 8.02
CA VAL A 121 2.16 -1.86 7.64
C VAL A 121 0.75 -2.37 7.92
N LEU A 122 0.05 -2.75 6.87
CA LEU A 122 -1.35 -3.18 6.95
C LEU A 122 -1.50 -4.60 6.39
N LYS A 123 -2.39 -5.35 7.00
CA LYS A 123 -2.83 -6.65 6.53
C LYS A 123 -4.31 -6.59 6.19
N LEU A 124 -4.63 -6.80 4.93
CA LEU A 124 -5.98 -6.79 4.39
C LEU A 124 -6.34 -8.19 3.92
N MET A 125 -7.63 -8.49 3.88
CA MET A 125 -8.14 -9.75 3.37
C MET A 125 -9.24 -9.49 2.35
N LYS A 126 -9.22 -10.25 1.26
CA LYS A 126 -10.33 -10.33 0.32
C LYS A 126 -11.42 -11.25 0.89
N LEU A 127 -12.63 -10.78 0.92
CA LEU A 127 -13.80 -11.59 1.28
C LEU A 127 -14.19 -12.59 0.20
#